data_27795aecbad4a50eef2571a17e2ce32a
#
_entry.id   27795aecbad4a50eef2571a17e2ce32a
#
_cell.length_a   1.000
_cell.length_b   1.000
_cell.length_c   1.000
_cell.angle_alpha   90.00
_cell.angle_beta   90.00
_cell.angle_gamma   90.00
#
_symmetry.space_group_name_H-M   'P 1'
#
loop_
_entity.id
_entity.type
_entity.pdbx_description
1 polymer ?
#
loop_
_entity_poly.entity_id
_entity_poly.type
_entity_poly.pdbx_seq_one_letter_code
_entity_poly.pdbx_strand_id
1 'polypeptide(L)'
;MNKIQEVKQRVDIIKVAEYLGLNLNRAKQCRCIWHNEKTASLSFSQSKQIFKCFGCGESGDVITLTSKILNINALESAKQLNQIFALGIDFGRATSNFELNKYKQRQQAKEKFLKWHNETLQMLCDYLYGLKGIEKLQQNEIVEYYIDLLIYGTEEDWLWFKKTEERWCKEIERKLGKQIA
;
A
#
# COMPACT_ATOMS: atom_id res chain seq x y z
N MET A 1 16.85 -3.16 -32.80
CA MET A 1 16.68 -3.62 -31.40
C MET A 1 15.24 -3.40 -30.98
N ASN A 2 14.61 -4.33 -30.28
CA ASN A 2 13.22 -4.14 -29.82
C ASN A 2 13.20 -3.03 -28.76
N LYS A 3 12.32 -2.03 -28.92
CA LYS A 3 12.19 -0.87 -28.01
C LYS A 3 11.97 -1.29 -26.54
N ILE A 4 11.22 -2.38 -26.31
CA ILE A 4 11.05 -2.94 -24.97
C ILE A 4 12.39 -3.43 -24.38
N GLN A 5 13.21 -4.09 -25.21
CA GLN A 5 14.53 -4.56 -24.77
C GLN A 5 15.49 -3.40 -24.47
N GLU A 6 15.38 -2.33 -25.21
CA GLU A 6 16.14 -1.11 -24.96
C GLU A 6 15.78 -0.48 -23.59
N VAL A 7 14.49 -0.40 -23.27
CA VAL A 7 14.03 0.05 -21.93
C VAL A 7 14.59 -0.84 -20.82
N LYS A 8 14.52 -2.17 -20.98
CA LYS A 8 15.06 -3.12 -19.98
C LYS A 8 16.53 -2.89 -19.66
N GLN A 9 17.32 -2.51 -20.66
CA GLN A 9 18.75 -2.29 -20.50
C GLN A 9 19.11 -0.95 -19.84
N ARG A 10 18.23 0.05 -19.97
CA ARG A 10 18.48 1.42 -19.50
C ARG A 10 17.89 1.73 -18.13
N VAL A 11 17.01 0.88 -17.60
CA VAL A 11 16.27 1.15 -16.38
C VAL A 11 16.68 0.18 -15.27
N ASP A 12 17.01 0.72 -14.10
CA ASP A 12 17.38 -0.07 -12.91
C ASP A 12 16.11 -0.53 -12.17
N ILE A 13 16.01 -1.84 -11.89
CA ILE A 13 14.83 -2.46 -11.27
C ILE A 13 14.58 -1.95 -9.85
N ILE A 14 15.63 -1.57 -9.10
CA ILE A 14 15.47 -1.01 -7.76
C ILE A 14 14.78 0.35 -7.84
N LYS A 15 15.24 1.22 -8.75
CA LYS A 15 14.63 2.54 -8.96
C LYS A 15 13.18 2.44 -9.41
N VAL A 16 12.86 1.45 -10.26
CA VAL A 16 11.46 1.18 -10.66
C VAL A 16 10.63 0.73 -9.49
N ALA A 17 11.12 -0.19 -8.67
CA ALA A 17 10.42 -0.69 -7.50
C ALA A 17 10.11 0.45 -6.51
N GLU A 18 11.09 1.28 -6.19
CA GLU A 18 10.94 2.46 -5.32
C GLU A 18 9.95 3.47 -5.91
N TYR A 19 10.07 3.77 -7.21
CA TYR A 19 9.15 4.68 -7.90
C TYR A 19 7.70 4.19 -7.89
N LEU A 20 7.49 2.87 -7.97
CA LEU A 20 6.19 2.22 -7.88
C LEU A 20 5.69 2.08 -6.41
N GLY A 21 6.42 2.64 -5.44
CA GLY A 21 6.00 2.69 -4.04
C GLY A 21 6.34 1.43 -3.24
N LEU A 22 7.26 0.58 -3.71
CA LEU A 22 7.73 -0.56 -2.94
C LEU A 22 8.81 -0.13 -1.95
N ASN A 23 8.56 -0.30 -0.66
CA ASN A 23 9.50 0.04 0.40
C ASN A 23 10.54 -1.08 0.59
N LEU A 24 11.69 -0.93 -0.04
CA LEU A 24 12.77 -1.92 0.01
C LEU A 24 13.60 -1.77 1.30
N ASN A 25 13.89 -2.90 1.95
CA ASN A 25 14.85 -2.95 3.05
C ASN A 25 16.31 -2.92 2.54
N ARG A 26 17.28 -2.92 3.46
CA ARG A 26 18.74 -2.93 3.10
C ARG A 26 19.13 -4.13 2.24
N ALA A 27 18.44 -5.27 2.37
CA ALA A 27 18.66 -6.47 1.58
C ALA A 27 17.93 -6.44 0.22
N LYS A 28 17.33 -5.30 -0.18
CA LYS A 28 16.54 -5.11 -1.39
C LYS A 28 15.35 -6.06 -1.47
N GLN A 29 14.64 -6.20 -0.35
CA GLN A 29 13.45 -7.03 -0.21
C GLN A 29 12.31 -6.21 0.37
N CYS A 30 11.06 -6.58 0.01
CA CYS A 30 9.85 -6.06 0.62
C CYS A 30 8.78 -7.16 0.76
N ARG A 31 7.67 -6.83 1.41
CA ARG A 31 6.50 -7.72 1.40
C ARG A 31 5.93 -7.81 -0.01
N CYS A 32 5.50 -9.00 -0.38
CA CYS A 32 4.87 -9.22 -1.67
C CYS A 32 3.51 -8.52 -1.74
N ILE A 33 3.22 -7.94 -2.88
CA ILE A 33 1.95 -7.24 -3.15
C ILE A 33 0.90 -8.16 -3.80
N TRP A 34 1.29 -9.38 -4.20
CA TRP A 34 0.43 -10.33 -4.89
C TRP A 34 -0.10 -11.45 -4.00
N HIS A 35 0.41 -11.60 -2.76
CA HIS A 35 -0.11 -12.49 -1.75
C HIS A 35 0.07 -11.89 -0.35
N ASN A 36 -0.75 -12.34 0.59
CA ASN A 36 -0.69 -11.84 1.96
C ASN A 36 0.44 -12.53 2.73
N GLU A 37 1.34 -11.73 3.35
CA GLU A 37 2.45 -12.25 4.15
C GLU A 37 2.88 -11.25 5.24
N LYS A 38 3.50 -11.79 6.30
CA LYS A 38 4.03 -10.98 7.41
C LYS A 38 5.51 -10.63 7.24
N THR A 39 6.26 -11.42 6.47
CA THR A 39 7.72 -11.29 6.25
C THR A 39 8.01 -10.89 4.81
N ALA A 40 9.13 -10.21 4.58
CA ALA A 40 9.54 -9.79 3.24
C ALA A 40 10.03 -10.99 2.43
N SER A 41 9.31 -11.39 1.38
CA SER A 41 9.67 -12.48 0.47
C SER A 41 9.91 -12.05 -0.98
N LEU A 42 9.51 -10.82 -1.35
CA LEU A 42 9.75 -10.26 -2.67
C LEU A 42 11.16 -9.64 -2.70
N SER A 43 12.08 -10.28 -3.42
CA SER A 43 13.49 -9.93 -3.50
C SER A 43 13.85 -9.38 -4.88
N PHE A 44 14.75 -8.40 -4.92
CA PHE A 44 15.22 -7.73 -6.14
C PHE A 44 16.72 -7.94 -6.33
N SER A 45 17.11 -8.42 -7.51
CA SER A 45 18.51 -8.55 -7.92
C SER A 45 18.90 -7.43 -8.88
N GLN A 46 19.67 -6.47 -8.39
CA GLN A 46 20.16 -5.36 -9.21
C GLN A 46 21.13 -5.83 -10.29
N SER A 47 21.98 -6.83 -9.99
CA SER A 47 22.96 -7.35 -10.98
C SER A 47 22.28 -8.09 -12.14
N LYS A 48 21.17 -8.79 -11.86
CA LYS A 48 20.41 -9.54 -12.87
C LYS A 48 19.22 -8.75 -13.44
N GLN A 49 18.89 -7.60 -12.85
CA GLN A 49 17.73 -6.78 -13.21
C GLN A 49 16.41 -7.56 -13.21
N ILE A 50 16.22 -8.41 -12.18
CA ILE A 50 15.02 -9.24 -11.97
C ILE A 50 14.52 -9.14 -10.55
N PHE A 51 13.22 -9.39 -10.39
CA PHE A 51 12.62 -9.67 -9.08
C PHE A 51 12.16 -11.12 -8.98
N LYS A 52 12.07 -11.64 -7.75
CA LYS A 52 11.47 -12.94 -7.44
C LYS A 52 10.84 -12.90 -6.05
N CYS A 53 9.60 -13.36 -5.98
CA CYS A 53 8.93 -13.65 -4.73
C CYS A 53 9.16 -15.11 -4.33
N PHE A 54 9.72 -15.35 -3.15
CA PHE A 54 9.95 -16.70 -2.64
C PHE A 54 8.70 -17.31 -1.99
N GLY A 55 7.65 -16.51 -1.74
CA GLY A 55 6.37 -16.99 -1.21
C GLY A 55 5.44 -17.52 -2.30
N CYS A 56 5.12 -16.71 -3.32
CA CYS A 56 4.18 -17.10 -4.39
C CYS A 56 4.84 -17.51 -5.71
N GLY A 57 6.18 -17.42 -5.83
CA GLY A 57 6.92 -17.78 -7.04
C GLY A 57 6.92 -16.72 -8.16
N GLU A 58 6.20 -15.61 -8.01
CA GLU A 58 6.18 -14.54 -8.99
C GLU A 58 7.58 -13.99 -9.26
N SER A 59 7.91 -13.82 -10.54
CA SER A 59 9.23 -13.33 -10.95
C SER A 59 9.16 -12.61 -12.30
N GLY A 60 10.16 -11.79 -12.57
CA GLY A 60 10.24 -11.07 -13.85
C GLY A 60 11.27 -9.96 -13.84
N ASP A 61 11.24 -9.15 -14.87
CA ASP A 61 12.07 -7.96 -15.07
C ASP A 61 11.31 -6.65 -14.80
N VAL A 62 11.91 -5.51 -15.11
CA VAL A 62 11.29 -4.18 -14.92
C VAL A 62 9.97 -4.02 -15.68
N ILE A 63 9.84 -4.63 -16.87
CA ILE A 63 8.61 -4.57 -17.67
C ILE A 63 7.51 -5.39 -17.01
N THR A 64 7.84 -6.61 -16.60
CA THR A 64 6.90 -7.51 -15.91
C THR A 64 6.45 -6.92 -14.58
N LEU A 65 7.37 -6.33 -13.81
CA LEU A 65 7.06 -5.64 -12.56
C LEU A 65 6.04 -4.52 -12.79
N THR A 66 6.34 -3.61 -13.71
CA THR A 66 5.47 -2.47 -14.04
C THR A 66 4.13 -2.93 -14.58
N SER A 67 4.12 -3.92 -15.48
CA SER A 67 2.92 -4.49 -16.08
C SER A 67 1.96 -5.04 -15.03
N LYS A 68 2.48 -5.83 -14.08
CA LYS A 68 1.68 -6.44 -13.01
C LYS A 68 1.19 -5.42 -11.98
N ILE A 69 2.03 -4.47 -11.59
CA ILE A 69 1.65 -3.45 -10.58
C ILE A 69 0.60 -2.49 -11.15
N LEU A 70 0.79 -2.02 -12.38
CA LEU A 70 -0.12 -1.06 -13.02
C LEU A 70 -1.30 -1.72 -13.73
N ASN A 71 -1.28 -3.05 -13.87
CA ASN A 71 -2.25 -3.84 -14.63
C ASN A 71 -2.37 -3.38 -16.10
N ILE A 72 -1.22 -3.25 -16.77
CA ILE A 72 -1.09 -2.83 -18.19
C ILE A 72 -0.24 -3.85 -18.96
N ASN A 73 -0.31 -3.80 -20.29
CA ASN A 73 0.51 -4.71 -21.11
C ASN A 73 2.00 -4.29 -21.17
N ALA A 74 2.86 -5.18 -21.69
CA ALA A 74 4.30 -4.96 -21.75
C ALA A 74 4.72 -3.73 -22.58
N LEU A 75 4.00 -3.41 -23.66
CA LEU A 75 4.30 -2.25 -24.48
C LEU A 75 3.98 -0.95 -23.73
N GLU A 76 2.83 -0.90 -23.07
CA GLU A 76 2.44 0.23 -22.25
C GLU A 76 3.40 0.41 -21.06
N SER A 77 3.85 -0.69 -20.43
CA SER A 77 4.86 -0.66 -19.38
C SER A 77 6.17 -0.04 -19.87
N ALA A 78 6.64 -0.44 -21.04
CA ALA A 78 7.84 0.14 -21.64
C ALA A 78 7.70 1.63 -21.94
N LYS A 79 6.55 2.07 -22.47
CA LYS A 79 6.25 3.48 -22.70
C LYS A 79 6.20 4.29 -21.41
N GLN A 80 5.57 3.76 -20.35
CA GLN A 80 5.53 4.38 -19.03
C GLN A 80 6.94 4.55 -18.45
N LEU A 81 7.77 3.50 -18.47
CA LEU A 81 9.14 3.56 -17.98
C LEU A 81 9.99 4.53 -18.81
N ASN A 82 9.82 4.56 -20.15
CA ASN A 82 10.48 5.54 -21.00
C ASN A 82 10.15 6.98 -20.59
N GLN A 83 8.90 7.25 -20.26
CA GLN A 83 8.45 8.58 -19.83
C GLN A 83 8.95 8.93 -18.42
N ILE A 84 8.81 7.99 -17.47
CA ILE A 84 9.22 8.18 -16.07
C ILE A 84 10.71 8.48 -15.94
N PHE A 85 11.54 7.72 -16.67
CA PHE A 85 13.00 7.81 -16.60
C PHE A 85 13.60 8.66 -17.73
N ALA A 86 12.77 9.35 -18.52
CA ALA A 86 13.18 10.24 -19.61
C ALA A 86 14.20 9.61 -20.57
N LEU A 87 13.98 8.35 -20.97
CA LEU A 87 14.96 7.59 -21.76
C LEU A 87 15.11 8.08 -23.21
N GLY A 88 14.17 8.89 -23.72
CA GLY A 88 14.20 9.43 -25.06
C GLY A 88 13.94 8.42 -26.18
N ILE A 89 13.39 7.24 -25.85
CA ILE A 89 13.06 6.21 -26.84
C ILE A 89 11.76 6.57 -27.53
N ASP A 90 11.78 6.68 -28.84
CA ASP A 90 10.58 7.00 -29.64
C ASP A 90 9.67 5.76 -29.75
N PHE A 91 8.56 5.76 -29.03
CA PHE A 91 7.49 4.76 -29.13
C PHE A 91 6.33 5.21 -30.05
N GLY A 92 6.44 6.35 -30.70
CA GLY A 92 5.32 7.02 -31.36
C GLY A 92 4.45 7.81 -30.37
N ARG A 93 3.13 7.86 -30.57
CA ARG A 93 2.25 8.68 -29.71
C ARG A 93 2.47 8.40 -28.23
N ALA A 94 2.67 9.47 -27.45
CA ALA A 94 2.81 9.40 -25.99
C ALA A 94 1.59 8.73 -25.34
N THR A 95 1.85 7.82 -24.39
CA THR A 95 0.80 7.27 -23.52
C THR A 95 0.53 8.23 -22.37
N SER A 96 -0.73 8.32 -21.96
CA SER A 96 -1.08 9.16 -20.80
C SER A 96 -0.53 8.55 -19.51
N ASN A 97 -0.11 9.41 -18.57
CA ASN A 97 0.28 9.01 -17.18
C ASN A 97 -0.93 8.56 -16.33
N PHE A 98 -2.09 8.36 -16.97
CA PHE A 98 -3.36 8.10 -16.29
C PHE A 98 -3.29 6.88 -15.36
N GLU A 99 -2.81 5.73 -15.85
CA GLU A 99 -2.76 4.50 -15.05
C GLU A 99 -1.77 4.58 -13.89
N LEU A 100 -0.63 5.23 -14.09
CA LEU A 100 0.33 5.47 -13.02
C LEU A 100 -0.23 6.40 -11.94
N ASN A 101 -0.89 7.49 -12.35
CA ASN A 101 -1.52 8.42 -11.41
C ASN A 101 -2.64 7.73 -10.63
N LYS A 102 -3.46 6.92 -11.31
CA LYS A 102 -4.51 6.11 -10.67
C LYS A 102 -3.93 5.10 -9.67
N TYR A 103 -2.83 4.44 -10.01
CA TYR A 103 -2.13 3.55 -9.09
C TYR A 103 -1.61 4.31 -7.86
N LYS A 104 -0.91 5.43 -8.04
CA LYS A 104 -0.42 6.26 -6.94
C LYS A 104 -1.54 6.74 -6.02
N GLN A 105 -2.66 7.19 -6.60
CA GLN A 105 -3.85 7.59 -5.83
C GLN A 105 -4.41 6.44 -4.98
N ARG A 106 -4.47 5.21 -5.54
CA ARG A 106 -4.90 4.02 -4.79
C ARG A 106 -3.96 3.69 -3.64
N GLN A 107 -2.64 3.75 -3.86
CA GLN A 107 -1.65 3.51 -2.80
C GLN A 107 -1.77 4.55 -1.68
N GLN A 108 -1.86 5.82 -2.01
CA GLN A 108 -2.05 6.90 -1.03
C GLN A 108 -3.36 6.74 -0.25
N ALA A 109 -4.44 6.33 -0.91
CA ALA A 109 -5.71 6.07 -0.24
C ALA A 109 -5.59 4.89 0.75
N LYS A 110 -4.88 3.81 0.35
CA LYS A 110 -4.62 2.66 1.21
C LYS A 110 -3.76 3.03 2.43
N GLU A 111 -2.69 3.79 2.23
CA GLU A 111 -1.84 4.27 3.31
C GLU A 111 -2.61 5.15 4.31
N LYS A 112 -3.42 6.09 3.81
CA LYS A 112 -4.29 6.93 4.65
C LYS A 112 -5.30 6.09 5.42
N PHE A 113 -5.85 5.06 4.79
CA PHE A 113 -6.80 4.16 5.44
C PHE A 113 -6.15 3.34 6.57
N LEU A 114 -4.95 2.78 6.32
CA LEU A 114 -4.20 2.04 7.33
C LEU A 114 -3.74 2.94 8.49
N LYS A 115 -3.34 4.18 8.17
CA LYS A 115 -3.00 5.17 9.21
C LYS A 115 -4.21 5.45 10.09
N TRP A 116 -5.36 5.77 9.49
CA TRP A 116 -6.61 5.98 10.21
C TRP A 116 -6.97 4.76 11.09
N HIS A 117 -6.87 3.55 10.56
CA HIS A 117 -7.17 2.31 11.30
C HIS A 117 -6.30 2.18 12.55
N ASN A 118 -4.99 2.36 12.42
CA ASN A 118 -4.06 2.26 13.56
C ASN A 118 -4.31 3.35 14.61
N GLU A 119 -4.55 4.58 14.16
CA GLU A 119 -4.85 5.72 15.06
C GLU A 119 -6.17 5.52 15.79
N THR A 120 -7.20 4.99 15.11
CA THR A 120 -8.49 4.68 15.71
C THR A 120 -8.39 3.56 16.74
N LEU A 121 -7.67 2.48 16.42
CA LEU A 121 -7.43 1.39 17.37
C LEU A 121 -6.72 1.90 18.63
N GLN A 122 -5.67 2.71 18.47
CA GLN A 122 -4.95 3.30 19.61
C GLN A 122 -5.87 4.20 20.44
N MET A 123 -6.71 5.01 19.79
CA MET A 123 -7.67 5.87 20.47
C MET A 123 -8.67 5.07 21.31
N LEU A 124 -9.22 3.98 20.77
CA LEU A 124 -10.18 3.14 21.50
C LEU A 124 -9.51 2.45 22.70
N CYS A 125 -8.28 1.97 22.53
CA CYS A 125 -7.49 1.42 23.64
C CYS A 125 -7.25 2.48 24.74
N ASP A 126 -6.83 3.68 24.38
CA ASP A 126 -6.59 4.78 25.33
C ASP A 126 -7.89 5.17 26.06
N TYR A 127 -9.02 5.20 25.33
CA TYR A 127 -10.33 5.47 25.91
C TYR A 127 -10.73 4.39 26.91
N LEU A 128 -10.62 3.11 26.55
CA LEU A 128 -10.92 1.98 27.41
C LEU A 128 -10.10 2.02 28.71
N TYR A 129 -8.81 2.31 28.64
CA TYR A 129 -7.94 2.46 29.80
C TYR A 129 -8.30 3.67 30.68
N GLY A 130 -8.84 4.72 30.07
CA GLY A 130 -9.29 5.94 30.77
C GLY A 130 -10.62 5.81 31.49
N LEU A 131 -11.46 4.83 31.13
CA LEU A 131 -12.78 4.63 31.71
C LEU A 131 -12.73 4.25 33.19
N LYS A 132 -13.56 4.89 34.03
CA LYS A 132 -13.66 4.63 35.48
C LYS A 132 -15.13 4.61 35.94
N GLY A 133 -15.38 3.91 37.04
CA GLY A 133 -16.68 3.91 37.72
C GLY A 133 -17.82 3.42 36.82
N ILE A 134 -18.95 4.13 36.88
CA ILE A 134 -20.20 3.78 36.17
C ILE A 134 -20.00 3.85 34.63
N GLU A 135 -19.20 4.81 34.15
CA GLU A 135 -18.91 4.95 32.70
C GLU A 135 -18.21 3.71 32.15
N LYS A 136 -17.32 3.11 32.93
CA LYS A 136 -16.66 1.84 32.59
C LYS A 136 -17.68 0.70 32.44
N LEU A 137 -18.62 0.58 33.36
CA LEU A 137 -19.67 -0.46 33.31
C LEU A 137 -20.58 -0.31 32.08
N GLN A 138 -20.83 0.91 31.63
CA GLN A 138 -21.73 1.19 30.50
C GLN A 138 -21.05 1.09 29.14
N GLN A 139 -19.77 1.38 29.03
CA GLN A 139 -19.08 1.53 27.75
C GLN A 139 -18.10 0.40 27.44
N ASN A 140 -17.65 -0.36 28.45
CA ASN A 140 -16.60 -1.35 28.30
C ASN A 140 -16.88 -2.36 27.19
N GLU A 141 -18.04 -3.00 27.21
CA GLU A 141 -18.42 -4.04 26.24
C GLU A 141 -18.47 -3.52 24.80
N ILE A 142 -18.96 -2.29 24.60
CA ILE A 142 -19.05 -1.68 23.26
C ILE A 142 -17.65 -1.33 22.74
N VAL A 143 -16.81 -0.77 23.58
CA VAL A 143 -15.44 -0.39 23.20
C VAL A 143 -14.61 -1.64 22.91
N GLU A 144 -14.69 -2.67 23.76
CA GLU A 144 -14.00 -3.95 23.54
C GLU A 144 -14.46 -4.61 22.22
N TYR A 145 -15.77 -4.64 21.95
CA TYR A 145 -16.29 -5.15 20.68
C TYR A 145 -15.68 -4.46 19.46
N TYR A 146 -15.58 -3.12 19.46
CA TYR A 146 -15.00 -2.39 18.34
C TYR A 146 -13.47 -2.53 18.26
N ILE A 147 -12.77 -2.69 19.39
CA ILE A 147 -11.35 -3.04 19.38
C ILE A 147 -11.14 -4.40 18.73
N ASP A 148 -11.91 -5.41 19.10
CA ASP A 148 -11.85 -6.74 18.50
C ASP A 148 -12.18 -6.71 17.00
N LEU A 149 -13.19 -5.94 16.59
CA LEU A 149 -13.52 -5.73 15.18
C LEU A 149 -12.34 -5.13 14.39
N LEU A 150 -11.61 -4.17 14.97
CA LEU A 150 -10.45 -3.57 14.33
C LEU A 150 -9.22 -4.49 14.33
N ILE A 151 -9.07 -5.39 15.31
CA ILE A 151 -7.94 -6.33 15.39
C ILE A 151 -8.17 -7.55 14.49
N TYR A 152 -9.36 -8.14 14.54
CA TYR A 152 -9.65 -9.44 13.92
C TYR A 152 -10.56 -9.37 12.69
N GLY A 153 -11.19 -8.23 12.44
CA GLY A 153 -12.10 -8.01 11.33
C GLY A 153 -11.41 -7.88 9.97
N THR A 154 -12.21 -7.87 8.93
CA THR A 154 -11.80 -7.68 7.52
C THR A 154 -11.73 -6.20 7.14
N GLU A 155 -11.15 -5.88 5.97
CA GLU A 155 -11.18 -4.50 5.43
C GLU A 155 -12.63 -3.99 5.24
N GLU A 156 -13.58 -4.87 4.96
CA GLU A 156 -15.01 -4.52 4.83
C GLU A 156 -15.61 -4.12 6.18
N ASP A 157 -15.28 -4.85 7.25
CA ASP A 157 -15.70 -4.53 8.61
C ASP A 157 -15.14 -3.18 9.07
N TRP A 158 -13.87 -2.89 8.75
CA TRP A 158 -13.23 -1.62 9.08
C TRP A 158 -13.83 -0.44 8.32
N LEU A 159 -14.20 -0.64 7.05
CA LEU A 159 -14.89 0.37 6.25
C LEU A 159 -16.30 0.63 6.77
N TRP A 160 -17.01 -0.43 7.16
CA TRP A 160 -18.31 -0.32 7.80
C TRP A 160 -18.21 0.49 9.09
N PHE A 161 -17.31 0.13 9.99
CA PHE A 161 -17.07 0.83 11.24
C PHE A 161 -16.73 2.32 10.99
N LYS A 162 -15.80 2.61 10.10
CA LYS A 162 -15.43 3.98 9.75
C LYS A 162 -16.63 4.83 9.32
N LYS A 163 -17.53 4.24 8.53
CA LYS A 163 -18.69 4.94 7.99
C LYS A 163 -19.81 5.11 9.03
N THR A 164 -20.00 4.11 9.87
CA THR A 164 -21.13 4.04 10.80
C THR A 164 -20.82 4.76 12.11
N GLU A 165 -19.60 4.58 12.63
CA GLU A 165 -19.21 5.04 13.96
C GLU A 165 -18.38 6.35 13.96
N GLU A 166 -18.28 7.04 12.82
CA GLU A 166 -17.54 8.31 12.69
C GLU A 166 -17.93 9.34 13.78
N ARG A 167 -19.24 9.45 14.06
CA ARG A 167 -19.76 10.40 15.03
C ARG A 167 -19.36 10.04 16.46
N TRP A 168 -19.40 8.76 16.79
CA TRP A 168 -19.00 8.23 18.09
C TRP A 168 -17.48 8.36 18.30
N CYS A 169 -16.67 8.06 17.29
CA CYS A 169 -15.22 8.29 17.32
C CYS A 169 -14.87 9.76 17.60
N LYS A 170 -15.51 10.71 16.92
CA LYS A 170 -15.32 12.16 17.17
C LYS A 170 -15.69 12.58 18.59
N GLU A 171 -16.66 11.93 19.22
CA GLU A 171 -16.99 12.17 20.62
C GLU A 171 -15.90 11.68 21.56
N ILE A 172 -15.34 10.50 21.30
CA ILE A 172 -14.19 9.94 22.06
C ILE A 172 -12.95 10.82 21.88
N GLU A 173 -12.62 11.24 20.67
CA GLU A 173 -11.52 12.18 20.40
C GLU A 173 -11.63 13.43 21.26
N ARG A 174 -12.82 14.00 21.33
CA ARG A 174 -13.10 15.19 22.14
C ARG A 174 -12.89 14.93 23.63
N LYS A 175 -13.32 13.76 24.15
CA LYS A 175 -13.10 13.36 25.54
C LYS A 175 -11.62 13.16 25.88
N LEU A 176 -10.85 12.65 24.93
CA LEU A 176 -9.40 12.43 25.10
C LEU A 176 -8.54 13.67 24.82
N GLY A 177 -9.12 14.74 24.30
CA GLY A 177 -8.37 15.93 23.85
C GLY A 177 -7.41 15.66 22.67
N LYS A 178 -7.70 14.65 21.85
CA LYS A 178 -6.91 14.23 20.71
C LYS A 178 -7.68 14.51 19.41
N GLN A 179 -6.96 14.78 18.30
CA GLN A 179 -7.51 14.75 16.95
C GLN A 179 -6.81 13.65 16.16
N ILE A 180 -7.60 12.80 15.51
CA ILE A 180 -7.11 11.81 14.55
C ILE A 180 -7.26 12.40 13.14
N ALA A 181 -6.19 12.33 12.35
CA ALA A 181 -6.10 12.94 11.04
C ALA A 181 -6.85 12.15 9.94
#